data_1d4c34418be019d101fb6ee732727fc4
#
_entry.id   1d4c34418be019d101fb6ee732727fc4
#
_cell.length_a   1.000
_cell.length_b   1.000
_cell.length_c   1.000
_cell.angle_alpha   90.00
_cell.angle_beta   90.00
_cell.angle_gamma   90.00
#
_symmetry.space_group_name_H-M   'P 1'
#
loop_
_entity.id
_entity.type
_entity.pdbx_description
1 polymer ?
#
loop_
_entity_poly.entity_id
_entity_poly.type
_entity_poly.pdbx_seq_one_letter_code
_entity_poly.pdbx_strand_id
1 'polypeptide(L)'
;MDNNPIVVHLSGFRILFILAPEERTTMPKTPSSKLFHLVKSLSGSEKRYFKIFVNSQGSRDNKYLQLFDAMDGQEEFDDEVLKEVVYGEEPIQSRKYSELKAYLYELILKSLQSYDEKSSVGHRLKNMMQGVRVLFRRSLFDD
;
A
#
# COMPACT_ATOMS: atom_id res chain seq x y z
N MET A 1 -21.33 18.09 30.53
CA MET A 1 -20.22 18.20 29.58
C MET A 1 -20.81 18.46 28.23
N ASP A 2 -20.72 19.71 27.81
CA ASP A 2 -21.50 20.19 26.69
C ASP A 2 -20.76 19.93 25.38
N ASN A 3 -21.23 18.93 24.64
CA ASN A 3 -20.85 18.70 23.24
C ASN A 3 -21.58 19.74 22.37
N ASN A 4 -21.04 20.97 22.33
CA ASN A 4 -21.51 21.97 21.39
C ASN A 4 -20.79 21.79 20.04
N PRO A 5 -21.51 21.52 18.96
CA PRO A 5 -20.91 21.51 17.64
C PRO A 5 -20.48 22.93 17.26
N ILE A 6 -19.21 23.11 16.93
CA ILE A 6 -18.69 24.37 16.40
C ILE A 6 -19.17 24.45 14.95
N VAL A 7 -20.08 25.41 14.70
CA VAL A 7 -20.57 25.72 13.34
C VAL A 7 -19.69 26.81 12.78
N VAL A 8 -18.88 26.47 11.75
CA VAL A 8 -18.11 27.46 10.99
C VAL A 8 -18.91 27.85 9.74
N HIS A 9 -19.31 29.12 9.66
CA HIS A 9 -19.95 29.70 8.48
C HIS A 9 -18.89 30.20 7.49
N LEU A 10 -18.69 29.50 6.38
CA LEU A 10 -17.96 29.98 5.22
C LEU A 10 -18.93 30.08 4.03
N SER A 11 -19.23 31.34 3.63
CA SER A 11 -19.89 31.74 2.39
C SER A 11 -20.96 30.77 1.85
N GLY A 12 -22.10 30.68 2.56
CA GLY A 12 -23.33 30.06 2.03
C GLY A 12 -23.43 28.56 2.10
N PHE A 13 -22.38 27.82 2.49
CA PHE A 13 -22.46 26.38 2.74
C PHE A 13 -22.34 26.08 4.24
N ARG A 14 -23.36 25.49 4.80
CA ARG A 14 -23.35 24.92 6.15
C ARG A 14 -22.57 23.60 6.09
N ILE A 15 -21.29 23.62 6.38
CA ILE A 15 -20.54 22.41 6.63
C ILE A 15 -20.65 22.09 8.12
N LEU A 16 -21.43 21.07 8.46
CA LEU A 16 -21.53 20.55 9.80
C LEU A 16 -20.26 19.75 10.10
N PHE A 17 -19.27 20.37 10.74
CA PHE A 17 -18.16 19.62 11.33
C PHE A 17 -18.65 18.98 12.63
N ILE A 18 -18.97 17.68 12.57
CA ILE A 18 -19.07 16.88 13.78
C ILE A 18 -17.64 16.62 14.21
N LEU A 19 -17.17 17.34 15.23
CA LEU A 19 -15.98 16.98 15.98
C LEU A 19 -16.26 15.63 16.64
N ALA A 20 -15.80 14.54 16.00
CA ALA A 20 -15.68 13.26 16.67
C ALA A 20 -14.75 13.46 17.86
N PRO A 21 -15.05 12.86 19.05
CA PRO A 21 -14.17 12.92 20.19
C PRO A 21 -12.77 12.51 19.74
N GLU A 22 -11.74 13.23 20.20
CA GLU A 22 -10.35 12.92 19.95
C GLU A 22 -10.06 11.49 20.40
N GLU A 23 -10.33 10.54 19.54
CA GLU A 23 -9.69 9.26 19.66
C GLU A 23 -8.22 9.53 19.36
N ARG A 24 -7.42 9.34 20.39
CA ARG A 24 -5.95 9.32 20.33
C ARG A 24 -5.56 8.78 18.98
N THR A 25 -4.77 9.54 18.25
CA THR A 25 -4.19 9.15 16.96
C THR A 25 -3.31 7.92 17.15
N THR A 26 -3.96 6.79 17.41
CA THR A 26 -3.40 5.52 17.01
C THR A 26 -3.44 5.59 15.50
N MET A 27 -2.27 5.55 14.85
CA MET A 27 -2.19 5.30 13.42
C MET A 27 -3.32 4.34 13.07
N PRO A 28 -4.19 4.65 12.07
CA PRO A 28 -5.28 3.77 11.74
C PRO A 28 -4.63 2.41 11.50
N LYS A 29 -4.85 1.47 12.41
CA LYS A 29 -4.50 0.07 12.20
C LYS A 29 -5.15 -0.25 10.87
N THR A 30 -4.36 -0.38 9.80
CA THR A 30 -4.90 -0.86 8.54
C THR A 30 -5.64 -2.13 8.93
N PRO A 31 -6.98 -2.17 8.89
CA PRO A 31 -7.66 -3.35 9.34
C PRO A 31 -7.07 -4.51 8.55
N SER A 32 -6.72 -5.60 9.22
CA SER A 32 -6.16 -6.79 8.56
C SER A 32 -7.01 -7.24 7.38
N SER A 33 -8.30 -7.00 7.45
CA SER A 33 -9.25 -7.18 6.36
C SER A 33 -9.00 -6.29 5.14
N LYS A 34 -8.52 -5.04 5.29
CA LYS A 34 -8.22 -4.17 4.13
C LYS A 34 -7.03 -4.71 3.33
N LEU A 35 -6.00 -5.20 4.00
CA LEU A 35 -4.86 -5.82 3.34
C LEU A 35 -5.31 -7.09 2.59
N PHE A 36 -6.12 -7.93 3.22
CA PHE A 36 -6.67 -9.12 2.60
C PHE A 36 -7.48 -8.78 1.33
N HIS A 37 -8.40 -7.82 1.42
CA HIS A 37 -9.18 -7.37 0.26
C HIS A 37 -8.29 -6.79 -0.85
N LEU A 38 -7.22 -6.05 -0.49
CA LEU A 38 -6.27 -5.54 -1.46
C LEU A 38 -5.58 -6.70 -2.20
N VAL A 39 -5.06 -7.71 -1.49
CA VAL A 39 -4.42 -8.89 -2.09
C VAL A 39 -5.40 -9.64 -3.02
N LYS A 40 -6.65 -9.80 -2.58
CA LYS A 40 -7.69 -10.46 -3.39
C LYS A 40 -8.08 -9.68 -4.64
N SER A 41 -8.04 -8.35 -4.59
CA SER A 41 -8.39 -7.48 -5.72
C SER A 41 -7.34 -7.47 -6.84
N LEU A 42 -6.11 -7.92 -6.56
CA LEU A 42 -5.04 -7.92 -7.54
C LEU A 42 -5.31 -8.93 -8.66
N SER A 43 -5.09 -8.49 -9.90
CA SER A 43 -5.08 -9.38 -11.07
C SER A 43 -3.90 -10.36 -11.04
N GLY A 44 -3.98 -11.44 -11.79
CA GLY A 44 -2.90 -12.42 -11.87
C GLY A 44 -1.56 -11.83 -12.36
N SER A 45 -1.61 -10.82 -13.24
CA SER A 45 -0.43 -10.10 -13.73
C SER A 45 0.19 -9.22 -12.65
N GLU A 46 -0.62 -8.52 -11.86
CA GLU A 46 -0.16 -7.69 -10.73
C GLU A 46 0.44 -8.54 -9.61
N LYS A 47 -0.18 -9.68 -9.27
CA LYS A 47 0.37 -10.65 -8.30
C LYS A 47 1.74 -11.17 -8.73
N ARG A 48 1.87 -11.53 -10.01
CA ARG A 48 3.17 -11.97 -10.57
C ARG A 48 4.20 -10.85 -10.53
N TYR A 49 3.80 -9.64 -10.92
CA TYR A 49 4.69 -8.48 -10.89
C TYR A 49 5.13 -8.15 -9.46
N PHE A 50 4.23 -8.19 -8.48
CA PHE A 50 4.54 -7.98 -7.07
C PHE A 50 5.64 -8.94 -6.59
N LYS A 51 5.53 -10.24 -6.88
CA LYS A 51 6.54 -11.24 -6.51
C LYS A 51 7.92 -10.93 -7.12
N ILE A 52 7.95 -10.53 -8.38
CA ILE A 52 9.19 -10.12 -9.05
C ILE A 52 9.75 -8.84 -8.42
N PHE A 53 8.89 -7.87 -8.14
CA PHE A 53 9.27 -6.60 -7.52
C PHE A 53 9.91 -6.80 -6.15
N VAL A 54 9.32 -7.60 -5.27
CA VAL A 54 9.86 -7.91 -3.94
C VAL A 54 11.21 -8.64 -4.05
N ASN A 55 11.32 -9.63 -4.93
CA ASN A 55 12.57 -10.36 -5.15
C ASN A 55 13.69 -9.47 -5.68
N SER A 56 13.38 -8.48 -6.52
CA SER A 56 14.37 -7.54 -7.07
C SER A 56 14.91 -6.56 -6.02
N GLN A 57 14.17 -6.32 -4.94
CA GLN A 57 14.59 -5.46 -3.83
C GLN A 57 15.64 -6.11 -2.91
N GLY A 58 16.03 -7.35 -3.18
CA GLY A 58 17.05 -8.06 -2.39
C GLY A 58 16.59 -8.41 -0.98
N SER A 59 15.29 -8.41 -0.71
CA SER A 59 14.73 -8.77 0.58
C SER A 59 15.03 -10.23 0.87
N ARG A 60 15.99 -10.47 1.77
CA ARG A 60 16.32 -11.83 2.25
C ARG A 60 15.22 -12.41 3.13
N ASP A 61 14.28 -11.59 3.57
CA ASP A 61 13.22 -12.00 4.48
C ASP A 61 11.97 -12.37 3.67
N ASN A 62 11.79 -13.67 3.47
CA ASN A 62 10.70 -14.23 2.66
C ASN A 62 9.32 -14.13 3.34
N LYS A 63 9.25 -13.55 4.56
CA LYS A 63 8.02 -13.48 5.35
C LYS A 63 6.92 -12.64 4.68
N TYR A 64 7.31 -11.62 3.92
CA TYR A 64 6.34 -10.82 3.17
C TYR A 64 5.66 -11.62 2.05
N LEU A 65 6.45 -12.43 1.34
CA LEU A 65 5.91 -13.32 0.30
C LEU A 65 5.10 -14.45 0.89
N GLN A 66 5.54 -15.03 2.03
CA GLN A 66 4.79 -16.05 2.74
C GLN A 66 3.43 -15.53 3.19
N LEU A 67 3.39 -14.34 3.79
CA LEU A 67 2.14 -13.70 4.21
C LEU A 67 1.24 -13.38 3.01
N PHE A 68 1.82 -12.87 1.92
CA PHE A 68 1.09 -12.57 0.69
C PHE A 68 0.46 -13.83 0.09
N ASP A 69 1.24 -14.91 -0.04
CA ASP A 69 0.79 -16.17 -0.61
C ASP A 69 -0.26 -16.86 0.27
N ALA A 70 -0.10 -16.78 1.60
CA ALA A 70 -1.09 -17.29 2.54
C ALA A 70 -2.41 -16.52 2.43
N MET A 71 -2.38 -15.18 2.34
CA MET A 71 -3.57 -14.36 2.13
C MET A 71 -4.24 -14.65 0.77
N ASP A 72 -3.44 -14.83 -0.27
CA ASP A 72 -3.98 -15.15 -1.60
C ASP A 72 -4.66 -16.51 -1.64
N GLY A 73 -4.17 -17.48 -0.88
CA GLY A 73 -4.71 -18.83 -0.79
C GLY A 73 -5.97 -18.95 0.08
N GLN A 74 -6.21 -18.04 1.03
CA GLN A 74 -7.41 -18.10 1.89
C GLN A 74 -8.66 -17.68 1.12
N GLU A 75 -9.77 -18.36 1.32
CA GLU A 75 -11.09 -17.94 0.82
C GLU A 75 -11.71 -16.90 1.73
N GLU A 76 -11.65 -17.12 3.03
CA GLU A 76 -12.09 -16.20 4.07
C GLU A 76 -10.91 -15.73 4.93
N PHE A 77 -10.98 -14.50 5.40
CA PHE A 77 -9.92 -13.90 6.19
C PHE A 77 -9.83 -14.55 7.59
N ASP A 78 -8.71 -15.19 7.88
CA ASP A 78 -8.37 -15.73 9.19
C ASP A 78 -6.96 -15.26 9.60
N ASP A 79 -6.92 -14.32 10.56
CA ASP A 79 -5.66 -13.70 11.03
C ASP A 79 -4.79 -14.68 11.85
N GLU A 80 -5.39 -15.64 12.55
CA GLU A 80 -4.66 -16.61 13.37
C GLU A 80 -3.90 -17.61 12.48
N VAL A 81 -4.55 -18.12 11.45
CA VAL A 81 -3.92 -19.00 10.45
C VAL A 81 -2.76 -18.29 9.74
N LEU A 82 -2.94 -17.01 9.40
CA LEU A 82 -1.90 -16.22 8.75
C LEU A 82 -0.67 -16.02 9.66
N LYS A 83 -0.87 -15.83 10.96
CA LYS A 83 0.22 -15.73 11.92
C LYS A 83 0.99 -17.05 12.02
N GLU A 84 0.27 -18.16 12.11
CA GLU A 84 0.87 -19.48 12.20
C GLU A 84 1.71 -19.82 10.97
N VAL A 85 1.22 -19.51 9.76
CA VAL A 85 1.96 -19.74 8.51
C VAL A 85 3.29 -18.98 8.48
N VAL A 86 3.32 -17.73 8.97
CA VAL A 86 4.51 -16.87 8.88
C VAL A 86 5.52 -17.12 10.00
N TYR A 87 5.04 -17.51 11.18
CA TYR A 87 5.88 -17.57 12.36
C TYR A 87 5.89 -18.93 13.06
N GLY A 88 4.99 -19.85 12.67
CA GLY A 88 4.82 -21.14 13.33
C GLY A 88 4.25 -20.97 14.74
N GLU A 89 4.62 -21.86 15.64
CA GLU A 89 4.18 -21.88 17.05
C GLU A 89 4.95 -20.92 17.96
N GLU A 90 5.89 -20.15 17.41
CA GLU A 90 6.67 -19.23 18.25
C GLU A 90 5.79 -18.11 18.83
N PRO A 91 5.95 -17.75 20.13
CA PRO A 91 5.21 -16.65 20.71
C PRO A 91 5.62 -15.32 20.08
N ILE A 92 4.74 -14.79 19.22
CA ILE A 92 5.05 -13.58 18.47
C ILE A 92 4.53 -12.35 19.22
N GLN A 93 5.36 -11.33 19.27
CA GLN A 93 4.91 -10.01 19.66
C GLN A 93 3.92 -9.50 18.61
N SER A 94 2.68 -9.25 19.02
CA SER A 94 1.61 -8.70 18.15
C SER A 94 2.05 -7.48 17.36
N ARG A 95 3.01 -6.72 17.89
CA ARG A 95 3.60 -5.57 17.24
C ARG A 95 4.36 -5.95 15.96
N LYS A 96 5.22 -6.96 16.01
CA LYS A 96 6.01 -7.40 14.84
C LYS A 96 5.11 -7.85 13.69
N TYR A 97 4.05 -8.56 14.01
CA TYR A 97 3.08 -8.98 12.99
C TYR A 97 2.29 -7.81 12.41
N SER A 98 1.93 -6.83 13.24
CA SER A 98 1.27 -5.61 12.75
C SER A 98 2.20 -4.77 11.85
N GLU A 99 3.47 -4.69 12.20
CA GLU A 99 4.49 -4.02 11.37
C GLU A 99 4.71 -4.76 10.04
N LEU A 100 4.72 -6.09 10.07
CA LEU A 100 4.81 -6.93 8.85
C LEU A 100 3.64 -6.66 7.90
N LYS A 101 2.40 -6.63 8.42
CA LYS A 101 1.21 -6.33 7.62
C LYS A 101 1.23 -4.92 7.04
N ALA A 102 1.61 -3.93 7.84
CA ALA A 102 1.71 -2.55 7.39
C ALA A 102 2.76 -2.39 6.27
N TYR A 103 3.92 -3.02 6.45
CA TYR A 103 4.97 -2.99 5.44
C TYR A 103 4.58 -3.72 4.16
N LEU A 104 3.90 -4.87 4.26
CA LEU A 104 3.38 -5.59 3.10
C LEU A 104 2.38 -4.73 2.31
N TYR A 105 1.49 -4.02 3.00
CA TYR A 105 0.55 -3.09 2.37
C TYR A 105 1.28 -2.01 1.56
N GLU A 106 2.29 -1.38 2.14
CA GLU A 106 3.13 -0.38 1.47
C GLU A 106 3.87 -0.95 0.26
N LEU A 107 4.43 -2.17 0.37
CA LEU A 107 5.11 -2.85 -0.73
C LEU A 107 4.17 -3.12 -1.91
N ILE A 108 2.93 -3.57 -1.63
CA ILE A 108 1.94 -3.80 -2.68
C ILE A 108 1.61 -2.49 -3.38
N LEU A 109 1.37 -1.39 -2.65
CA LEU A 109 1.11 -0.09 -3.26
C LEU A 109 2.27 0.39 -4.13
N LYS A 110 3.51 0.25 -3.66
CA LYS A 110 4.70 0.60 -4.45
C LYS A 110 4.84 -0.24 -5.71
N SER A 111 4.54 -1.53 -5.60
CA SER A 111 4.60 -2.42 -6.78
C SER A 111 3.53 -2.06 -7.81
N LEU A 112 2.31 -1.71 -7.37
CA LEU A 112 1.24 -1.27 -8.27
C LEU A 112 1.58 0.04 -8.97
N GLN A 113 2.13 1.01 -8.24
CA GLN A 113 2.61 2.27 -8.83
C GLN A 113 3.66 2.00 -9.92
N SER A 114 4.65 1.15 -9.61
CA SER A 114 5.68 0.77 -10.58
C SER A 114 5.15 -0.04 -11.75
N TYR A 115 4.11 -0.86 -11.53
CA TYR A 115 3.44 -1.61 -12.58
C TYR A 115 2.70 -0.68 -13.53
N ASP A 116 1.93 0.27 -12.99
CA ASP A 116 1.20 1.27 -13.77
C ASP A 116 2.14 2.19 -14.55
N GLU A 117 3.25 2.61 -13.94
CA GLU A 117 4.27 3.40 -14.62
C GLU A 117 4.85 2.70 -15.86
N LYS A 118 5.03 1.39 -15.80
CA LYS A 118 5.54 0.60 -16.93
C LYS A 118 4.48 0.26 -17.96
N SER A 119 3.23 0.10 -17.53
CA SER A 119 2.12 -0.34 -18.40
C SER A 119 1.42 0.82 -19.09
N SER A 120 1.41 2.00 -18.50
CA SER A 120 0.69 3.15 -19.01
C SER A 120 1.42 3.82 -20.17
N VAL A 121 0.75 3.94 -21.34
CA VAL A 121 1.24 4.70 -22.49
C VAL A 121 1.53 6.15 -22.12
N GLY A 122 0.72 6.75 -21.22
CA GLY A 122 0.91 8.10 -20.72
C GLY A 122 2.22 8.27 -19.93
N HIS A 123 2.57 7.30 -19.10
CA HIS A 123 3.86 7.29 -18.38
C HIS A 123 5.05 7.12 -19.33
N ARG A 124 4.93 6.23 -20.31
CA ARG A 124 5.98 6.07 -21.32
C ARG A 124 6.21 7.38 -22.08
N LEU A 125 5.13 8.05 -22.49
CA LEU A 125 5.22 9.35 -23.14
C LEU A 125 5.87 10.41 -22.24
N LYS A 126 5.46 10.50 -20.97
CA LYS A 126 6.04 11.41 -19.99
C LYS A 126 7.53 11.17 -19.80
N ASN A 127 7.95 9.91 -19.67
CA ASN A 127 9.36 9.55 -19.53
C ASN A 127 10.17 9.91 -20.79
N MET A 128 9.61 9.69 -21.99
CA MET A 128 10.24 10.13 -23.23
C MET A 128 10.40 11.66 -23.30
N MET A 129 9.37 12.42 -22.91
CA MET A 129 9.44 13.88 -22.85
C MET A 129 10.49 14.37 -21.84
N GLN A 130 10.63 13.71 -20.69
CA GLN A 130 11.68 14.02 -19.72
C GLN A 130 13.05 13.74 -20.29
N GLY A 131 13.23 12.60 -20.98
CA GLY A 131 14.47 12.28 -21.69
C GLY A 131 14.87 13.36 -22.69
N VAL A 132 13.94 13.80 -23.53
CA VAL A 132 14.14 14.89 -24.48
C VAL A 132 14.55 16.19 -23.77
N ARG A 133 13.90 16.55 -22.66
CA ARG A 133 14.25 17.74 -21.88
C ARG A 133 15.67 17.67 -21.29
N VAL A 134 16.10 16.49 -20.84
CA VAL A 134 17.44 16.27 -20.30
C VAL A 134 18.49 16.44 -21.40
N LEU A 135 18.26 15.85 -22.57
CA LEU A 135 19.13 15.99 -23.74
C LEU A 135 19.18 17.44 -24.20
N PHE A 136 18.03 18.11 -24.26
CA PHE A 136 17.95 19.52 -24.59
C PHE A 136 18.78 20.42 -23.66
N ARG A 137 18.66 20.24 -22.35
CA ARG A 137 19.45 20.99 -21.37
C ARG A 137 20.96 20.76 -21.48
N ARG A 138 21.36 19.61 -21.96
CA ARG A 138 22.78 19.24 -22.12
C ARG A 138 23.32 19.58 -23.50
N SER A 139 22.49 20.21 -24.35
CA SER A 139 22.83 20.52 -25.75
C SER A 139 23.35 19.31 -26.53
N LEU A 140 22.87 18.13 -26.15
CA LEU A 140 23.14 16.88 -26.85
C LEU A 140 22.06 16.67 -27.91
N PHE A 141 22.10 17.55 -28.94
CA PHE A 141 21.34 17.34 -30.16
C PHE A 141 22.33 16.75 -31.15
N ASP A 142 22.05 15.59 -31.65
CA ASP A 142 22.78 15.13 -32.82
C ASP A 142 22.42 15.96 -34.02
N ASP A 143 23.43 16.41 -34.72
CA ASP A 143 23.35 17.08 -36.02
C ASP A 143 22.80 16.13 -37.10
#